data_d7278519e669ee602d681110ed4b6d7a
#
_entry.id   d7278519e669ee602d681110ed4b6d7a
#
_cell.length_a   1.000
_cell.length_b   1.000
_cell.length_c   1.000
_cell.angle_alpha   90.00
_cell.angle_beta   90.00
_cell.angle_gamma   90.00
#
_symmetry.space_group_name_H-M   'P 1'
#
loop_
_entity.id
_entity.type
_entity.pdbx_description
1 polymer ?
#
loop_
_entity_poly.entity_id
_entity_poly.type
_entity_poly.pdbx_seq_one_letter_code
_entity_poly.pdbx_strand_id
1 'polypeptide(L)'
;MSGASNIKKEPEAGEEVLSAAAMKFQRHYPATRVEISAPDALLMIPMDIILIEQVLINLMENAVQHGKTTTQISLRLTRSDDLAVFEVSDDGQGIAPALLPHLFDGYLTRDQEAISDKRRNMGIGLSVCKSIVQAHGGAMRASNRPTGGALLQFTLPLEETSHEDQRKSTPD
;
A
#
# COMPACT_ATOMS: atom_id res chain seq x y z
N MET A 1 -0.11 -3.55 -23.93
CA MET A 1 0.99 -3.21 -23.39
C MET A 1 1.05 -2.82 -21.99
N SER A 2 1.00 -3.58 -21.12
CA SER A 2 0.96 -3.14 -19.76
C SER A 2 2.19 -3.60 -19.03
N GLY A 3 2.78 -2.73 -18.26
CA GLY A 3 3.82 -3.04 -17.31
C GLY A 3 3.43 -4.13 -16.31
N ALA A 4 2.14 -4.50 -16.29
CA ALA A 4 1.61 -5.54 -15.41
C ALA A 4 2.20 -6.93 -15.69
N SER A 5 2.68 -7.18 -16.92
CA SER A 5 3.26 -8.47 -17.27
C SER A 5 4.68 -8.68 -16.76
N ASN A 6 5.29 -7.64 -16.15
CA ASN A 6 6.69 -7.71 -15.73
C ASN A 6 6.89 -7.92 -14.22
N ILE A 7 5.83 -8.07 -13.44
CA ILE A 7 5.98 -8.34 -12.03
C ILE A 7 6.32 -9.81 -11.81
N LYS A 8 7.26 -10.05 -10.89
CA LYS A 8 7.68 -11.39 -10.54
C LYS A 8 7.11 -11.77 -9.18
N LYS A 9 5.96 -12.43 -9.19
CA LYS A 9 5.33 -12.88 -7.95
C LYS A 9 5.95 -14.17 -7.47
N GLU A 10 6.31 -14.19 -6.22
CA GLU A 10 6.76 -15.38 -5.50
C GLU A 10 6.06 -15.41 -4.15
N PRO A 11 5.86 -16.59 -3.54
CA PRO A 11 5.31 -16.66 -2.19
C PRO A 11 6.28 -16.00 -1.20
N GLU A 12 5.80 -14.98 -0.51
CA GLU A 12 6.60 -14.22 0.46
C GLU A 12 5.85 -14.11 1.78
N ALA A 13 6.58 -14.15 2.88
CA ALA A 13 5.97 -13.98 4.20
C ALA A 13 5.55 -12.51 4.40
N GLY A 14 4.26 -12.30 4.68
CA GLY A 14 3.72 -10.94 4.83
C GLY A 14 4.38 -10.14 5.93
N GLU A 15 4.71 -10.78 7.06
CA GLU A 15 5.38 -10.12 8.18
C GLU A 15 6.78 -9.65 7.78
N GLU A 16 7.48 -10.41 6.96
CA GLU A 16 8.83 -10.03 6.52
C GLU A 16 8.83 -8.76 5.66
N VAL A 17 7.84 -8.61 4.76
CA VAL A 17 7.79 -7.40 3.93
C VAL A 17 7.45 -6.18 4.78
N LEU A 18 6.58 -6.33 5.80
CA LEU A 18 6.28 -5.25 6.73
C LEU A 18 7.53 -4.82 7.49
N SER A 19 8.26 -5.78 8.03
CA SER A 19 9.48 -5.51 8.82
C SER A 19 10.56 -4.86 7.96
N ALA A 20 10.78 -5.36 6.75
CA ALA A 20 11.77 -4.81 5.84
C ALA A 20 11.43 -3.37 5.46
N ALA A 21 10.17 -3.10 5.13
CA ALA A 21 9.73 -1.75 4.78
C ALA A 21 9.89 -0.79 5.95
N ALA A 22 9.48 -1.21 7.15
CA ALA A 22 9.60 -0.39 8.36
C ALA A 22 11.06 -0.06 8.66
N MET A 23 11.95 -1.02 8.53
CA MET A 23 13.36 -0.83 8.78
C MET A 23 13.97 0.21 7.84
N LYS A 24 13.68 0.09 6.54
CA LYS A 24 14.18 1.03 5.54
C LYS A 24 13.61 2.43 5.75
N PHE A 25 12.32 2.51 6.06
CA PHE A 25 11.66 3.78 6.34
C PHE A 25 12.30 4.48 7.55
N GLN A 26 12.52 3.76 8.64
CA GLN A 26 13.05 4.35 9.88
C GLN A 26 14.46 4.88 9.75
N ARG A 27 15.23 4.39 8.79
CA ARG A 27 16.57 4.94 8.51
C ARG A 27 16.51 6.41 8.10
N HIS A 28 15.44 6.80 7.39
CA HIS A 28 15.25 8.16 6.93
C HIS A 28 14.38 9.00 7.88
N TYR A 29 13.58 8.34 8.71
CA TYR A 29 12.65 8.98 9.64
C TYR A 29 12.80 8.39 11.04
N PRO A 30 13.97 8.59 11.68
CA PRO A 30 14.25 7.94 12.96
C PRO A 30 13.39 8.43 14.13
N ALA A 31 12.78 9.61 13.97
CA ALA A 31 11.89 10.15 15.00
C ALA A 31 10.46 9.61 14.91
N THR A 32 10.10 8.96 13.82
CA THR A 32 8.77 8.40 13.64
C THR A 32 8.73 6.97 14.17
N ARG A 33 7.77 6.69 15.04
CA ARG A 33 7.58 5.36 15.60
C ARG A 33 6.76 4.51 14.65
N VAL A 34 7.19 3.29 14.38
CA VAL A 34 6.44 2.35 13.53
C VAL A 34 6.10 1.11 14.36
N GLU A 35 4.81 0.81 14.48
CA GLU A 35 4.34 -0.40 15.12
C GLU A 35 3.85 -1.38 14.06
N ILE A 36 4.16 -2.65 14.24
CA ILE A 36 3.79 -3.70 13.30
C ILE A 36 2.86 -4.69 13.99
N SER A 37 1.75 -5.02 13.35
CA SER A 37 0.82 -6.04 13.78
C SER A 37 0.56 -7.00 12.63
N ALA A 38 0.77 -8.28 12.85
CA ALA A 38 0.59 -9.33 11.86
C ALA A 38 -0.08 -10.54 12.51
N PRO A 39 -0.70 -11.43 11.71
CA PRO A 39 -1.30 -12.65 12.27
C PRO A 39 -0.26 -13.53 12.93
N ASP A 40 -0.66 -14.26 13.99
CA ASP A 40 0.23 -15.21 14.66
C ASP A 40 0.66 -16.34 13.73
N ALA A 41 -0.22 -16.78 12.86
CA ALA A 41 0.09 -17.80 11.87
C ALA A 41 0.82 -17.18 10.69
N LEU A 42 1.80 -17.90 10.16
CA LEU A 42 2.54 -17.47 8.97
C LEU A 42 1.57 -17.29 7.79
N LEU A 43 1.60 -16.12 7.18
CA LEU A 43 0.79 -15.81 6.01
C LEU A 43 1.70 -15.60 4.79
N MET A 44 1.67 -16.58 3.89
CA MET A 44 2.42 -16.51 2.63
C MET A 44 1.55 -15.85 1.57
N ILE A 45 2.10 -14.86 0.90
CA ILE A 45 1.36 -14.02 -0.05
C ILE A 45 2.14 -13.97 -1.37
N PRO A 46 1.51 -14.33 -2.50
CA PRO A 46 2.17 -14.13 -3.80
C PRO A 46 2.37 -12.64 -4.06
N MET A 47 3.62 -12.22 -4.20
CA MET A 47 3.92 -10.82 -4.44
C MET A 47 5.31 -10.65 -5.06
N ASP A 48 5.49 -9.51 -5.71
CA ASP A 48 6.80 -9.01 -6.06
C ASP A 48 7.26 -8.20 -4.83
N ILE A 49 8.11 -8.79 -4.01
CA ILE A 49 8.48 -8.23 -2.72
C ILE A 49 9.13 -6.85 -2.82
N ILE A 50 9.92 -6.62 -3.87
CA ILE A 50 10.58 -5.33 -4.07
C ILE A 50 9.55 -4.24 -4.31
N LEU A 51 8.55 -4.53 -5.14
CA LEU A 51 7.49 -3.56 -5.45
C LEU A 51 6.56 -3.32 -4.27
N ILE A 52 6.17 -4.36 -3.55
CA ILE A 52 5.27 -4.20 -2.39
C ILE A 52 5.98 -3.47 -1.25
N GLU A 53 7.26 -3.77 -1.03
CA GLU A 53 8.07 -3.02 -0.07
C GLU A 53 8.09 -1.53 -0.42
N GLN A 54 8.25 -1.21 -1.71
CA GLN A 54 8.22 0.17 -2.19
C GLN A 54 6.88 0.84 -1.94
N VAL A 55 5.76 0.11 -2.15
CA VAL A 55 4.43 0.61 -1.84
C VAL A 55 4.33 0.99 -0.36
N LEU A 56 4.74 0.08 0.53
CA LEU A 56 4.67 0.32 1.98
C LEU A 56 5.51 1.52 2.40
N ILE A 57 6.72 1.65 1.86
CA ILE A 57 7.59 2.79 2.17
C ILE A 57 6.94 4.10 1.70
N ASN A 58 6.40 4.11 0.48
CA ASN A 58 5.73 5.31 -0.05
C ASN A 58 4.52 5.71 0.80
N LEU A 59 3.74 4.74 1.27
CA LEU A 59 2.59 5.03 2.13
C LEU A 59 3.02 5.60 3.49
N MET A 60 4.11 5.08 4.06
CA MET A 60 4.65 5.62 5.32
C MET A 60 5.23 7.02 5.13
N GLU A 61 5.96 7.26 4.05
CA GLU A 61 6.49 8.59 3.75
C GLU A 61 5.37 9.60 3.55
N ASN A 62 4.30 9.17 2.88
CA ASN A 62 3.12 9.99 2.69
C ASN A 62 2.47 10.37 4.03
N ALA A 63 2.42 9.42 4.96
CA ALA A 63 1.87 9.67 6.30
C ALA A 63 2.64 10.77 7.04
N VAL A 64 3.96 10.77 6.93
CA VAL A 64 4.79 11.81 7.56
C VAL A 64 4.63 13.15 6.86
N GLN A 65 4.64 13.17 5.54
CA GLN A 65 4.58 14.41 4.76
C GLN A 65 3.20 15.09 4.86
N HIS A 66 2.12 14.30 4.84
CA HIS A 66 0.77 14.85 4.94
C HIS A 66 0.29 15.07 6.35
N GLY A 67 0.67 14.19 7.23
CA GLY A 67 0.20 14.22 8.60
C GLY A 67 0.70 15.44 9.39
N LYS A 68 1.79 16.06 8.96
CA LYS A 68 2.49 17.19 9.60
C LYS A 68 2.79 16.99 11.09
N THR A 69 1.86 16.41 11.82
CA THR A 69 1.97 16.12 13.25
C THR A 69 2.12 14.62 13.52
N THR A 70 2.36 13.82 12.47
CA THR A 70 2.48 12.37 12.61
C THR A 70 3.71 12.00 13.43
N THR A 71 3.49 11.29 14.53
CA THR A 71 4.56 10.78 15.39
C THR A 71 4.62 9.26 15.36
N GLN A 72 3.52 8.62 15.00
CA GLN A 72 3.39 7.18 15.01
C GLN A 72 2.67 6.67 13.78
N ILE A 73 3.21 5.59 13.19
CA ILE A 73 2.59 4.88 12.08
C ILE A 73 2.36 3.44 12.52
N SER A 74 1.19 2.90 12.20
CA SER A 74 0.87 1.49 12.45
C SER A 74 0.78 0.76 11.12
N LEU A 75 1.54 -0.32 10.99
CA LEU A 75 1.43 -1.26 9.87
C LEU A 75 0.69 -2.48 10.37
N ARG A 76 -0.39 -2.84 9.70
CA ARG A 76 -1.20 -3.98 10.08
C ARG A 76 -1.45 -4.87 8.89
N LEU A 77 -1.25 -6.17 9.09
CA LEU A 77 -1.58 -7.20 8.12
C LEU A 77 -2.65 -8.10 8.72
N THR A 78 -3.73 -8.31 7.99
CA THR A 78 -4.77 -9.24 8.38
C THR A 78 -5.16 -10.09 7.18
N ARG A 79 -5.80 -11.22 7.44
CA ARG A 79 -6.36 -12.05 6.40
C ARG A 79 -7.87 -11.89 6.40
N SER A 80 -8.45 -11.67 5.22
CA SER A 80 -9.90 -11.62 5.04
C SER A 80 -10.24 -12.53 3.87
N ASP A 81 -10.76 -13.71 4.16
CA ASP A 81 -11.05 -14.76 3.17
C ASP A 81 -9.82 -15.06 2.29
N ASP A 82 -9.88 -14.75 1.01
CA ASP A 82 -8.80 -15.02 0.06
C ASP A 82 -7.89 -13.81 -0.16
N LEU A 83 -7.99 -12.81 0.71
CA LEU A 83 -7.22 -11.58 0.58
C LEU A 83 -6.30 -11.36 1.77
N ALA A 84 -5.09 -10.89 1.49
CA ALA A 84 -4.24 -10.26 2.50
C ALA A 84 -4.59 -8.76 2.52
N VAL A 85 -4.86 -8.22 3.69
CA VAL A 85 -5.22 -6.82 3.86
C VAL A 85 -4.10 -6.10 4.60
N PHE A 86 -3.48 -5.14 3.92
CA PHE A 86 -2.42 -4.31 4.47
C PHE A 86 -2.98 -2.93 4.81
N GLU A 87 -2.73 -2.46 6.01
CA GLU A 87 -3.16 -1.15 6.47
C GLU A 87 -1.98 -0.33 6.97
N VAL A 88 -1.90 0.91 6.50
CA VAL A 88 -0.94 1.90 6.99
C VAL A 88 -1.76 3.04 7.59
N SER A 89 -1.73 3.19 8.89
CA SER A 89 -2.45 4.25 9.58
C SER A 89 -1.49 5.15 10.35
N ASP A 90 -1.89 6.42 10.52
CA ASP A 90 -1.09 7.40 11.24
C ASP A 90 -1.94 8.16 12.25
N ASP A 91 -1.26 8.91 13.13
CA ASP A 91 -1.90 9.75 14.14
C ASP A 91 -1.86 11.23 13.78
N GLY A 92 -1.67 11.55 12.51
CA GLY A 92 -1.57 12.93 12.04
C GLY A 92 -2.92 13.61 11.88
N GLN A 93 -2.95 14.66 11.07
CA GLN A 93 -4.16 15.47 10.89
C GLN A 93 -5.18 14.85 9.93
N GLY A 94 -4.84 13.76 9.27
CA GLY A 94 -5.71 13.14 8.28
C GLY A 94 -5.62 13.80 6.91
N ILE A 95 -6.47 13.36 6.00
CA ILE A 95 -6.52 13.81 4.61
C ILE A 95 -7.74 14.70 4.43
N ALA A 96 -7.57 15.84 3.75
CA ALA A 96 -8.70 16.74 3.46
C ALA A 96 -9.78 15.95 2.70
N PRO A 97 -11.05 16.03 3.10
CA PRO A 97 -12.12 15.27 2.45
C PRO A 97 -12.22 15.52 0.95
N ALA A 98 -11.88 16.71 0.49
CA ALA A 98 -11.89 17.05 -0.93
C ALA A 98 -10.81 16.29 -1.72
N LEU A 99 -9.71 15.88 -1.06
CA LEU A 99 -8.61 15.17 -1.70
C LEU A 99 -8.82 13.66 -1.73
N LEU A 100 -9.61 13.11 -0.81
CA LEU A 100 -9.79 11.67 -0.70
C LEU A 100 -10.22 11.00 -2.02
N PRO A 101 -11.23 11.50 -2.76
CA PRO A 101 -11.64 10.86 -4.01
C PRO A 101 -10.57 10.87 -5.10
N HIS A 102 -9.60 11.78 -5.00
CA HIS A 102 -8.59 11.98 -6.04
C HIS A 102 -7.18 11.59 -5.61
N LEU A 103 -7.05 10.99 -4.43
CA LEU A 103 -5.74 10.74 -3.83
C LEU A 103 -4.82 9.87 -4.70
N PHE A 104 -5.38 8.93 -5.43
CA PHE A 104 -4.62 7.99 -6.26
C PHE A 104 -4.64 8.33 -7.75
N ASP A 105 -5.26 9.45 -8.14
CA ASP A 105 -5.48 9.74 -9.55
C ASP A 105 -4.20 10.15 -10.32
N GLY A 106 -3.19 10.63 -9.63
CA GLY A 106 -1.97 11.09 -10.29
C GLY A 106 -2.16 12.34 -11.13
N TYR A 107 -3.40 12.87 -11.20
CA TYR A 107 -3.71 14.07 -11.93
C TYR A 107 -3.53 15.28 -11.04
N LEU A 108 -2.51 16.07 -11.38
CA LEU A 108 -2.39 17.40 -10.82
C LEU A 108 -2.98 18.37 -11.84
N THR A 109 -3.97 19.17 -11.46
CA THR A 109 -4.44 20.25 -12.28
C THR A 109 -3.30 21.27 -12.41
N ARG A 110 -3.30 22.09 -13.48
CA ARG A 110 -2.27 23.12 -13.70
C ARG A 110 -2.06 24.02 -12.49
N ASP A 111 -3.13 24.32 -11.76
CA ASP A 111 -3.06 25.14 -10.56
C ASP A 111 -2.34 24.42 -9.42
N GLN A 112 -2.40 23.09 -9.39
CA GLN A 112 -1.72 22.28 -8.40
C GLN A 112 -0.25 22.05 -8.74
N GLU A 113 0.14 22.11 -10.01
CA GLU A 113 1.53 22.01 -10.41
C GLU A 113 2.37 23.16 -9.86
N ALA A 114 1.75 24.33 -9.68
CA ALA A 114 2.41 25.51 -9.15
C ALA A 114 2.58 25.49 -7.63
N ILE A 115 1.92 24.57 -6.92
CA ILE A 115 1.76 24.71 -5.47
C ILE A 115 2.85 24.03 -4.65
N SER A 116 3.47 22.97 -5.08
CA SER A 116 4.74 22.51 -4.50
C SER A 116 5.19 21.20 -5.16
N ASP A 117 6.49 21.06 -5.29
CA ASP A 117 7.11 19.80 -5.72
C ASP A 117 6.77 18.65 -4.79
N LYS A 118 6.49 18.93 -3.50
CA LYS A 118 6.11 17.92 -2.53
C LYS A 118 4.75 17.30 -2.83
N ARG A 119 3.76 18.11 -3.24
CA ARG A 119 2.45 17.61 -3.61
C ARG A 119 2.48 16.83 -4.93
N ARG A 120 3.32 17.30 -5.85
CA ARG A 120 3.52 16.61 -7.12
C ARG A 120 4.11 15.21 -6.90
N ASN A 121 5.13 15.12 -6.06
CA ASN A 121 5.78 13.84 -5.76
C ASN A 121 4.83 12.87 -5.05
N MET A 122 3.95 13.38 -4.19
CA MET A 122 2.97 12.54 -3.50
C MET A 122 1.90 11.98 -4.42
N GLY A 123 1.34 12.81 -5.31
CA GLY A 123 0.34 12.36 -6.26
C GLY A 123 0.89 11.28 -7.19
N ILE A 124 2.13 11.46 -7.66
CA ILE A 124 2.82 10.49 -8.50
C ILE A 124 3.13 9.22 -7.71
N GLY A 125 3.62 9.34 -6.48
CA GLY A 125 3.94 8.20 -5.63
C GLY A 125 2.74 7.32 -5.35
N LEU A 126 1.61 7.92 -5.00
CA LEU A 126 0.38 7.17 -4.70
C LEU A 126 -0.24 6.53 -5.96
N SER A 127 -0.19 7.20 -7.10
CA SER A 127 -0.69 6.60 -8.34
C SER A 127 0.16 5.41 -8.78
N VAL A 128 1.46 5.47 -8.57
CA VAL A 128 2.36 4.34 -8.83
C VAL A 128 2.05 3.19 -7.88
N CYS A 129 1.81 3.48 -6.59
CA CYS A 129 1.41 2.46 -5.62
C CYS A 129 0.13 1.76 -6.07
N LYS A 130 -0.86 2.52 -6.50
CA LYS A 130 -2.11 1.95 -7.00
C LYS A 130 -1.86 1.05 -8.21
N SER A 131 -1.02 1.47 -9.14
CA SER A 131 -0.67 0.67 -10.31
C SER A 131 0.01 -0.64 -9.93
N ILE A 132 0.92 -0.60 -8.97
CA ILE A 132 1.60 -1.81 -8.47
C ILE A 132 0.59 -2.76 -7.85
N VAL A 133 -0.28 -2.26 -6.97
CA VAL A 133 -1.29 -3.08 -6.30
C VAL A 133 -2.26 -3.68 -7.32
N GLN A 134 -2.70 -2.90 -8.30
CA GLN A 134 -3.57 -3.39 -9.36
C GLN A 134 -2.90 -4.47 -10.22
N ALA A 135 -1.61 -4.31 -10.50
CA ALA A 135 -0.84 -5.33 -11.23
C ALA A 135 -0.76 -6.65 -10.46
N HIS A 136 -0.91 -6.60 -9.13
CA HIS A 136 -0.99 -7.78 -8.27
C HIS A 136 -2.40 -8.35 -8.15
N GLY A 137 -3.39 -7.71 -8.78
CA GLY A 137 -4.79 -8.12 -8.68
C GLY A 137 -5.51 -7.57 -7.45
N GLY A 138 -4.92 -6.60 -6.78
CA GLY A 138 -5.49 -6.00 -5.57
C GLY A 138 -6.14 -4.65 -5.80
N ALA A 139 -6.52 -4.01 -4.71
CA ALA A 139 -7.17 -2.71 -4.71
C ALA A 139 -6.64 -1.84 -3.58
N MET A 140 -6.69 -0.52 -3.75
CA MET A 140 -6.29 0.45 -2.72
C MET A 140 -7.45 1.32 -2.29
N ARG A 141 -7.46 1.69 -1.02
CA ARG A 141 -8.44 2.59 -0.42
C ARG A 141 -7.76 3.56 0.53
N ALA A 142 -8.35 4.72 0.67
CA ALA A 142 -7.93 5.73 1.64
C ALA A 142 -9.14 6.24 2.39
N SER A 143 -8.97 6.51 3.67
CA SER A 143 -10.00 7.08 4.53
C SER A 143 -9.35 7.80 5.69
N ASN A 144 -10.15 8.57 6.42
CA ASN A 144 -9.72 9.15 7.68
C ASN A 144 -10.22 8.28 8.83
N ARG A 145 -9.37 8.14 9.86
CA ARG A 145 -9.73 7.40 11.06
C ARG A 145 -10.68 8.24 11.93
N PRO A 146 -11.70 7.61 12.54
CA PRO A 146 -12.56 8.33 13.49
C PRO A 146 -11.80 8.95 14.66
N THR A 147 -10.68 8.32 15.06
CA THR A 147 -9.86 8.78 16.18
C THR A 147 -8.82 9.83 15.78
N GLY A 148 -8.75 10.19 14.52
CA GLY A 148 -7.75 11.11 13.99
C GLY A 148 -6.70 10.39 13.14
N GLY A 149 -6.18 11.09 12.15
CA GLY A 149 -5.20 10.54 11.23
C GLY A 149 -5.82 9.86 10.02
N ALA A 150 -4.99 9.36 9.13
CA ALA A 150 -5.39 8.71 7.90
C ALA A 150 -5.18 7.20 7.95
N LEU A 151 -5.95 6.49 7.13
CA LEU A 151 -5.79 5.06 6.92
C LEU A 151 -5.70 4.80 5.42
N LEU A 152 -4.56 4.24 5.00
CA LEU A 152 -4.36 3.78 3.64
C LEU A 152 -4.34 2.25 3.67
N GLN A 153 -5.12 1.63 2.81
CA GLN A 153 -5.31 0.19 2.83
C GLN A 153 -5.14 -0.37 1.42
N PHE A 154 -4.48 -1.51 1.32
CA PHE A 154 -4.49 -2.25 0.06
C PHE A 154 -4.63 -3.75 0.31
N THR A 155 -5.13 -4.45 -0.70
CA THR A 155 -5.34 -5.90 -0.65
C THR A 155 -4.50 -6.59 -1.71
N LEU A 156 -4.10 -7.82 -1.41
CA LEU A 156 -3.44 -8.70 -2.37
C LEU A 156 -4.14 -10.06 -2.34
N PRO A 157 -4.42 -10.66 -3.50
CA PRO A 157 -4.98 -12.01 -3.53
C PRO A 157 -4.00 -13.03 -2.94
N LEU A 158 -4.50 -13.96 -2.14
CA LEU A 158 -3.69 -15.03 -1.56
C LEU A 158 -3.52 -16.21 -2.54
N GLU A 159 -4.47 -16.37 -3.44
CA GLU A 159 -4.40 -17.42 -4.43
C GLU A 159 -4.35 -16.83 -5.82
N GLU A 160 -3.43 -17.35 -6.65
CA GLU A 160 -3.49 -17.03 -8.05
C GLU A 160 -4.66 -17.80 -8.64
N THR A 161 -5.67 -17.09 -9.17
CA THR A 161 -6.65 -17.69 -10.03
C THR A 161 -5.90 -18.08 -11.31
N SER A 162 -5.35 -19.27 -11.33
CA SER A 162 -4.75 -19.78 -12.53
C SER A 162 -5.89 -20.17 -13.48
N HIS A 163 -5.89 -19.58 -14.65
CA HIS A 163 -6.78 -20.00 -15.73
C HIS A 163 -6.55 -21.48 -16.13
N GLU A 164 -5.58 -22.13 -15.54
CA GLU A 164 -5.28 -23.54 -15.79
C GLU A 164 -6.27 -24.51 -15.14
N ASP A 165 -6.88 -24.13 -14.04
CA ASP A 165 -7.85 -25.00 -13.38
C ASP A 165 -9.16 -25.16 -14.15
N GLN A 166 -9.46 -24.23 -15.05
CA GLN A 166 -10.66 -24.35 -15.87
C GLN A 166 -10.50 -25.32 -17.07
N ARG A 167 -9.27 -25.69 -17.39
CA ARG A 167 -9.03 -26.61 -18.50
C ARG A 167 -9.02 -28.07 -18.11
N LYS A 168 -8.96 -28.36 -16.82
CA LYS A 168 -8.92 -29.75 -16.32
C LYS A 168 -10.28 -30.34 -15.99
N SER A 169 -11.33 -29.59 -16.16
CA SER A 169 -12.68 -30.07 -15.86
C SER A 169 -13.54 -30.36 -17.09
N THR A 170 -12.93 -30.76 -18.20
CA THR A 170 -13.71 -31.34 -19.27
C THR A 170 -13.75 -32.85 -19.06
N PRO A 171 -14.90 -33.40 -18.70
CA PRO A 171 -15.01 -34.85 -18.65
C PRO A 171 -14.95 -35.41 -20.07
N ASP A 172 -14.27 -36.49 -20.22
CA ASP A 172 -14.31 -37.27 -21.43
C ASP A 172 -15.72 -37.77 -21.71
#